data_cda9c765ef2172c7093b8ec191485836
#
_entry.id   cda9c765ef2172c7093b8ec191485836
#
_cell.length_a   1.000
_cell.length_b   1.000
_cell.length_c   1.000
_cell.angle_alpha   90.00
_cell.angle_beta   90.00
_cell.angle_gamma   90.00
#
_symmetry.space_group_name_H-M   'P 1'
#
loop_
_entity.id
_entity.type
_entity.pdbx_description
1 polymer ?
#
loop_
_entity_poly.entity_id
_entity_poly.type
_entity_poly.pdbx_seq_one_letter_code
_entity_poly.pdbx_strand_id
1 'polypeptide(L)'
;FMVRQAEAYERMYPNWDKGMFTKLGMEMNEYFNLMRRIAYAYNNASDTVAKDELKQKFLAMYDHITDQGVAYGSCWGNIHHYGYSVRGLYLAYFLMKDVLREAGKLQEAERTLRWYAITNEVYPKPEVDGIDMDSFNTQTTGRIASILMMEDTPEKLQYLRSFSRWIDYGCRPALGLSGSFKVDGGAFHHRNNYPAYAVGGLDGATNMIYLLSRTEFAVSKLAHETVKNVLLTMRFYCNKLNFPLSMSGRHPDGKGKLVPMHFAMMALAGSPDGKAEYDSEMASSYLRLSSNSGVENDAPEYMPKVSNAEERKAAKLLIEKGFRPEPDPQGNIAMGYGCISVQRRSNWSAVARGHSRYLWAAEHYLGANLYGRYLAHGSLQILTAAPGQTVTPATSGWQQEGFDWNRIPGVTSIHLPLEQLQAKVLNVDRYSGMEEMLYSDEAFAGGLSQQKMNGNFGMKLHEHDKYNGSHRARKSYHFIDGMIVCLGSDIENTNTEFPTETTIFQLAVTDKAGPVSYTHLTLP
;
A
#
# COMPACT_ATOMS: atom_id res chain seq x y z
N PHE A 1 19.71 10.99 -10.33
CA PHE A 1 19.84 12.14 -11.23
C PHE A 1 18.99 13.32 -10.74
N MET A 2 17.71 13.13 -10.48
CA MET A 2 16.79 14.20 -10.05
C MET A 2 17.10 14.77 -8.67
N VAL A 3 17.52 13.94 -7.69
CA VAL A 3 18.00 14.42 -6.39
C VAL A 3 19.22 15.32 -6.54
N ARG A 4 20.17 14.95 -7.41
CA ARG A 4 21.35 15.80 -7.70
C ARG A 4 20.99 17.11 -8.38
N GLN A 5 19.93 17.15 -9.18
CA GLN A 5 19.44 18.41 -9.75
C GLN A 5 18.79 19.30 -8.70
N ALA A 6 18.00 18.74 -7.76
CA ALA A 6 17.45 19.51 -6.64
C ALA A 6 18.56 20.12 -5.77
N GLU A 7 19.57 19.32 -5.42
CA GLU A 7 20.75 19.79 -4.67
C GLU A 7 21.56 20.85 -5.46
N ALA A 8 21.66 20.72 -6.78
CA ALA A 8 22.29 21.73 -7.63
C ALA A 8 21.47 23.01 -7.66
N TYR A 9 20.13 22.91 -7.75
CA TYR A 9 19.24 24.06 -7.69
C TYR A 9 19.30 24.80 -6.37
N GLU A 10 19.31 24.09 -5.24
CA GLU A 10 19.46 24.68 -3.91
C GLU A 10 20.80 25.42 -3.75
N ARG A 11 21.86 24.95 -4.39
CA ARG A 11 23.17 25.61 -4.42
C ARG A 11 23.22 26.83 -5.35
N MET A 12 22.56 26.73 -6.50
CA MET A 12 22.52 27.84 -7.48
C MET A 12 21.57 28.98 -7.08
N TYR A 13 20.52 28.64 -6.35
CA TYR A 13 19.47 29.57 -5.94
C TYR A 13 19.19 29.43 -4.44
N PRO A 14 20.07 29.95 -3.58
CA PRO A 14 19.93 29.75 -2.12
C PRO A 14 18.67 30.37 -1.52
N ASN A 15 18.01 31.28 -2.24
CA ASN A 15 16.75 31.93 -1.84
C ASN A 15 15.51 31.32 -2.53
N TRP A 16 15.63 30.17 -3.19
CA TRP A 16 14.48 29.56 -3.83
C TRP A 16 13.45 29.13 -2.81
N ASP A 17 12.18 29.42 -3.11
CA ASP A 17 11.07 29.03 -2.25
C ASP A 17 10.66 27.58 -2.55
N LYS A 18 11.03 26.67 -1.66
CA LYS A 18 10.67 25.25 -1.72
C LYS A 18 9.14 25.03 -1.70
N GLY A 19 8.41 25.92 -1.00
CA GLY A 19 6.94 25.89 -0.96
C GLY A 19 6.33 26.24 -2.31
N MET A 20 6.89 27.20 -3.02
CA MET A 20 6.43 27.58 -4.37
C MET A 20 6.61 26.44 -5.37
N PHE A 21 7.72 25.71 -5.32
CA PHE A 21 7.94 24.54 -6.20
C PHE A 21 6.97 23.40 -5.92
N THR A 22 6.64 23.16 -4.66
CA THR A 22 5.63 22.17 -4.28
C THR A 22 4.25 22.57 -4.81
N LYS A 23 3.88 23.83 -4.66
CA LYS A 23 2.64 24.38 -5.20
C LYS A 23 2.56 24.26 -6.72
N LEU A 24 3.63 24.61 -7.42
CA LEU A 24 3.70 24.48 -8.88
C LEU A 24 3.50 23.02 -9.33
N GLY A 25 4.12 22.07 -8.63
CA GLY A 25 3.92 20.64 -8.92
C GLY A 25 2.47 20.18 -8.74
N MET A 26 1.73 20.72 -7.78
CA MET A 26 0.30 20.47 -7.59
C MET A 26 -0.53 21.06 -8.73
N GLU A 27 -0.27 22.30 -9.13
CA GLU A 27 -0.95 22.96 -10.24
C GLU A 27 -0.71 22.24 -11.56
N MET A 28 0.50 21.75 -11.81
CA MET A 28 0.81 20.91 -12.97
C MET A 28 0.02 19.58 -12.94
N ASN A 29 -0.09 18.94 -11.79
CA ASN A 29 -0.88 17.74 -11.66
C ASN A 29 -2.36 17.98 -12.01
N GLU A 30 -2.93 19.09 -11.59
CA GLU A 30 -4.30 19.49 -11.96
C GLU A 30 -4.44 19.72 -13.46
N TYR A 31 -3.48 20.40 -14.08
CA TYR A 31 -3.44 20.65 -15.51
C TYR A 31 -3.40 19.33 -16.30
N PHE A 32 -2.49 18.42 -15.96
CA PHE A 32 -2.37 17.12 -16.62
C PHE A 32 -3.59 16.23 -16.37
N ASN A 33 -4.21 16.30 -15.20
CA ASN A 33 -5.46 15.61 -14.93
C ASN A 33 -6.62 16.17 -15.77
N LEU A 34 -6.64 17.48 -16.05
CA LEU A 34 -7.61 18.06 -16.98
C LEU A 34 -7.39 17.54 -18.40
N MET A 35 -6.14 17.53 -18.89
CA MET A 35 -5.81 16.94 -20.20
C MET A 35 -6.25 15.48 -20.29
N ARG A 36 -6.03 14.69 -19.25
CA ARG A 36 -6.48 13.30 -19.18
C ARG A 36 -7.99 13.17 -19.25
N ARG A 37 -8.74 14.02 -18.54
CA ARG A 37 -10.22 14.03 -18.60
C ARG A 37 -10.72 14.38 -20.00
N ILE A 38 -10.09 15.33 -20.68
CA ILE A 38 -10.40 15.66 -22.08
C ILE A 38 -10.13 14.47 -22.98
N ALA A 39 -9.00 13.79 -22.82
CA ALA A 39 -8.66 12.59 -23.59
C ALA A 39 -9.67 11.45 -23.39
N TYR A 40 -10.11 11.20 -22.15
CA TYR A 40 -11.18 10.24 -21.89
C TYR A 40 -12.51 10.66 -22.53
N ALA A 41 -12.89 11.92 -22.39
CA ALA A 41 -14.11 12.44 -23.00
C ALA A 41 -14.08 12.30 -24.54
N TYR A 42 -12.95 12.61 -25.18
CA TYR A 42 -12.73 12.43 -26.61
C TYR A 42 -12.94 10.98 -27.05
N ASN A 43 -12.32 10.03 -26.34
CA ASN A 43 -12.41 8.61 -26.70
C ASN A 43 -13.80 8.00 -26.44
N ASN A 44 -14.61 8.61 -25.58
CA ASN A 44 -15.97 8.16 -25.29
C ASN A 44 -17.06 8.97 -26.02
N ALA A 45 -16.70 10.05 -26.70
CA ALA A 45 -17.67 10.87 -27.44
C ALA A 45 -18.15 10.12 -28.70
N SER A 46 -19.47 10.07 -28.89
CA SER A 46 -20.13 9.59 -30.12
C SER A 46 -20.49 10.71 -31.10
N ASP A 47 -20.67 11.92 -30.57
CA ASP A 47 -20.95 13.12 -31.39
C ASP A 47 -19.64 13.67 -31.99
N THR A 48 -19.68 13.86 -33.33
CA THR A 48 -18.48 14.31 -34.08
C THR A 48 -18.10 15.76 -33.79
N VAL A 49 -19.06 16.64 -33.53
CA VAL A 49 -18.82 18.06 -33.22
C VAL A 49 -18.15 18.17 -31.85
N ALA A 50 -18.71 17.51 -30.84
CA ALA A 50 -18.12 17.44 -29.50
C ALA A 50 -16.72 16.81 -29.51
N LYS A 51 -16.52 15.78 -30.33
CA LYS A 51 -15.23 15.12 -30.50
C LYS A 51 -14.18 16.06 -31.11
N ASP A 52 -14.55 16.84 -32.12
CA ASP A 52 -13.64 17.81 -32.73
C ASP A 52 -13.30 18.96 -31.76
N GLU A 53 -14.27 19.47 -31.03
CA GLU A 53 -14.02 20.47 -29.97
C GLU A 53 -13.03 19.96 -28.90
N LEU A 54 -13.18 18.71 -28.43
CA LEU A 54 -12.29 18.10 -27.45
C LEU A 54 -10.88 17.90 -28.02
N LYS A 55 -10.77 17.50 -29.29
CA LYS A 55 -9.50 17.42 -30.03
C LYS A 55 -8.80 18.78 -30.06
N GLN A 56 -9.48 19.84 -30.44
CA GLN A 56 -8.92 21.19 -30.51
C GLN A 56 -8.47 21.69 -29.13
N LYS A 57 -9.28 21.49 -28.10
CA LYS A 57 -8.92 21.84 -26.71
C LYS A 57 -7.67 21.07 -26.25
N PHE A 58 -7.59 19.77 -26.53
CA PHE A 58 -6.42 18.98 -26.17
C PHE A 58 -5.15 19.47 -26.87
N LEU A 59 -5.22 19.74 -28.18
CA LEU A 59 -4.06 20.22 -28.95
C LEU A 59 -3.61 21.61 -28.47
N ALA A 60 -4.54 22.50 -28.17
CA ALA A 60 -4.21 23.81 -27.61
C ALA A 60 -3.52 23.69 -26.23
N MET A 61 -3.98 22.76 -25.38
CA MET A 61 -3.32 22.49 -24.09
C MET A 61 -1.95 21.84 -24.27
N TYR A 62 -1.81 20.94 -25.25
CA TYR A 62 -0.52 20.34 -25.58
C TYR A 62 0.49 21.40 -26.02
N ASP A 63 0.10 22.29 -26.95
CA ASP A 63 0.97 23.35 -27.45
C ASP A 63 1.36 24.32 -26.33
N HIS A 64 0.38 24.72 -25.50
CA HIS A 64 0.64 25.61 -24.38
C HIS A 64 1.66 25.01 -23.41
N ILE A 65 1.47 23.76 -22.96
CA ILE A 65 2.36 23.17 -21.94
C ILE A 65 3.75 22.86 -22.52
N THR A 66 3.82 22.56 -23.82
CA THR A 66 5.10 22.37 -24.51
C THR A 66 5.87 23.69 -24.62
N ASP A 67 5.16 24.79 -24.96
CA ASP A 67 5.73 26.14 -24.97
C ASP A 67 6.22 26.58 -23.58
N GLN A 68 5.54 26.14 -22.52
CA GLN A 68 6.00 26.35 -21.13
C GLN A 68 7.17 25.43 -20.72
N GLY A 69 7.70 24.62 -21.59
CA GLY A 69 8.89 23.81 -21.37
C GLY A 69 8.65 22.39 -20.87
N VAL A 70 7.42 21.86 -20.96
CA VAL A 70 7.18 20.42 -20.75
C VAL A 70 7.61 19.67 -22.01
N ALA A 71 8.90 19.43 -22.11
CA ALA A 71 9.54 18.86 -23.29
C ALA A 71 10.67 17.90 -22.91
N TYR A 72 11.11 17.11 -23.87
CA TYR A 72 12.28 16.24 -23.69
C TYR A 72 13.50 17.02 -23.19
N GLY A 73 14.15 16.54 -22.16
CA GLY A 73 15.35 17.16 -21.57
C GLY A 73 15.05 18.26 -20.53
N SER A 74 13.80 18.65 -20.35
CA SER A 74 13.41 19.62 -19.35
C SER A 74 13.16 19.00 -17.97
N CYS A 75 13.06 19.85 -16.94
CA CYS A 75 12.68 19.45 -15.59
C CYS A 75 11.68 20.45 -15.03
N TRP A 76 10.46 19.99 -14.83
CA TRP A 76 9.37 20.79 -14.31
C TRP A 76 8.76 20.18 -13.04
N GLY A 77 8.44 21.02 -12.06
CA GLY A 77 7.72 20.63 -10.85
C GLY A 77 8.60 20.06 -9.75
N ASN A 78 7.97 19.36 -8.80
CA ASN A 78 8.64 18.76 -7.65
C ASN A 78 9.44 17.52 -8.07
N ILE A 79 10.75 17.67 -8.11
CA ILE A 79 11.69 16.63 -8.55
C ILE A 79 11.64 15.38 -7.65
N HIS A 80 11.40 15.57 -6.37
CA HIS A 80 11.41 14.47 -5.38
C HIS A 80 10.27 13.47 -5.59
N HIS A 81 9.09 13.94 -5.97
CA HIS A 81 7.93 13.09 -6.24
C HIS A 81 7.39 13.28 -7.66
N TYR A 82 8.30 13.30 -8.61
CA TYR A 82 8.02 13.63 -10.00
C TYR A 82 6.89 12.81 -10.62
N GLY A 83 6.92 11.50 -10.42
CA GLY A 83 5.86 10.60 -10.90
C GLY A 83 4.47 10.92 -10.36
N TYR A 84 4.36 11.54 -9.20
CA TYR A 84 3.07 12.00 -8.66
C TYR A 84 2.53 13.23 -9.40
N SER A 85 3.39 14.15 -9.80
CA SER A 85 2.99 15.39 -10.47
C SER A 85 2.57 15.18 -11.92
N VAL A 86 3.15 14.20 -12.62
CA VAL A 86 2.96 14.03 -14.07
C VAL A 86 2.05 12.87 -14.48
N ARG A 87 1.43 12.15 -13.55
CA ARG A 87 0.58 10.98 -13.84
C ARG A 87 -0.50 11.22 -14.90
N GLY A 88 -1.13 12.39 -14.85
CA GLY A 88 -2.17 12.75 -15.81
C GLY A 88 -1.66 12.80 -17.24
N LEU A 89 -0.42 13.26 -17.42
CA LEU A 89 0.22 13.38 -18.73
C LEU A 89 0.37 12.03 -19.44
N TYR A 90 0.73 10.99 -18.71
CA TYR A 90 0.99 9.67 -19.27
C TYR A 90 -0.19 9.13 -20.08
N LEU A 91 -1.36 9.09 -19.44
CA LEU A 91 -2.57 8.60 -20.09
C LEU A 91 -3.15 9.62 -21.08
N ALA A 92 -3.01 10.94 -20.82
CA ALA A 92 -3.48 11.95 -21.74
C ALA A 92 -2.83 11.83 -23.12
N TYR A 93 -1.51 11.72 -23.16
CA TYR A 93 -0.78 11.58 -24.43
C TYR A 93 -1.06 10.23 -25.10
N PHE A 94 -1.05 9.14 -24.33
CA PHE A 94 -1.33 7.81 -24.85
C PHE A 94 -2.74 7.71 -25.48
N LEU A 95 -3.75 8.19 -24.79
CA LEU A 95 -5.14 8.15 -25.27
C LEU A 95 -5.37 9.03 -26.50
N MET A 96 -4.55 10.05 -26.69
CA MET A 96 -4.61 10.96 -27.84
C MET A 96 -3.51 10.69 -28.88
N LYS A 97 -2.90 9.50 -28.86
CA LYS A 97 -1.80 9.12 -29.76
C LYS A 97 -2.12 9.39 -31.23
N ASP A 98 -3.30 9.01 -31.69
CA ASP A 98 -3.68 9.18 -33.10
C ASP A 98 -3.91 10.65 -33.45
N VAL A 99 -4.51 11.42 -32.55
CA VAL A 99 -4.66 12.87 -32.70
C VAL A 99 -3.29 13.58 -32.78
N LEU A 100 -2.37 13.18 -31.92
CA LEU A 100 -0.99 13.72 -31.96
C LEU A 100 -0.27 13.33 -33.26
N ARG A 101 -0.50 12.12 -33.79
CA ARG A 101 0.05 11.68 -35.08
C ARG A 101 -0.51 12.53 -36.22
N GLU A 102 -1.82 12.70 -36.30
CA GLU A 102 -2.48 13.53 -37.31
C GLU A 102 -2.01 14.98 -37.29
N ALA A 103 -1.72 15.52 -36.11
CA ALA A 103 -1.20 16.86 -35.91
C ALA A 103 0.33 16.99 -36.15
N GLY A 104 1.03 15.91 -36.48
CA GLY A 104 2.48 15.89 -36.67
C GLY A 104 3.29 16.04 -35.38
N LYS A 105 2.67 15.79 -34.21
CA LYS A 105 3.25 16.02 -32.86
C LYS A 105 3.65 14.73 -32.14
N LEU A 106 3.39 13.57 -32.72
CA LEU A 106 3.56 12.28 -32.02
C LEU A 106 5.01 12.04 -31.57
N GLN A 107 6.00 12.31 -32.41
CA GLN A 107 7.39 12.04 -32.11
C GLN A 107 7.90 12.89 -30.93
N GLU A 108 7.51 14.15 -30.88
CA GLU A 108 7.86 15.05 -29.78
C GLU A 108 7.17 14.63 -28.48
N ALA A 109 5.88 14.35 -28.54
CA ALA A 109 5.09 13.88 -27.39
C ALA A 109 5.63 12.55 -26.83
N GLU A 110 5.99 11.60 -27.69
CA GLU A 110 6.57 10.32 -27.32
C GLU A 110 7.92 10.49 -26.62
N ARG A 111 8.82 11.30 -27.17
CA ARG A 111 10.12 11.58 -26.56
C ARG A 111 9.97 12.28 -25.22
N THR A 112 9.05 13.23 -25.12
CA THR A 112 8.71 13.91 -23.87
C THR A 112 8.20 12.91 -22.84
N LEU A 113 7.28 12.03 -23.21
CA LEU A 113 6.71 11.06 -22.29
C LEU A 113 7.75 10.05 -21.79
N ARG A 114 8.62 9.54 -22.67
CA ARG A 114 9.75 8.66 -22.28
C ARG A 114 10.69 9.35 -21.29
N TRP A 115 10.95 10.64 -21.48
CA TRP A 115 11.77 11.43 -20.57
C TRP A 115 11.15 11.52 -19.20
N TYR A 116 9.88 11.94 -19.13
CA TYR A 116 9.17 12.14 -17.87
C TYR A 116 8.85 10.83 -17.14
N ALA A 117 8.66 9.73 -17.84
CA ALA A 117 8.47 8.40 -17.26
C ALA A 117 9.80 7.70 -16.90
N ILE A 118 10.95 8.33 -17.23
CA ILE A 118 12.29 7.75 -17.02
C ILE A 118 12.36 6.34 -17.63
N THR A 119 11.81 6.18 -18.82
CA THR A 119 11.59 4.87 -19.46
C THR A 119 12.89 4.14 -19.75
N ASN A 120 13.98 4.87 -19.97
CA ASN A 120 15.29 4.26 -20.25
C ASN A 120 15.84 3.43 -19.07
N GLU A 121 15.35 3.63 -17.86
CA GLU A 121 15.77 2.82 -16.70
C GLU A 121 15.29 1.37 -16.74
N VAL A 122 14.37 1.00 -17.63
CA VAL A 122 14.01 -0.42 -17.84
C VAL A 122 15.04 -1.19 -18.64
N TYR A 123 15.93 -0.48 -19.37
CA TYR A 123 16.87 -1.08 -20.32
C TYR A 123 17.96 -1.96 -19.67
N PRO A 124 18.62 -1.51 -18.60
CA PRO A 124 19.56 -2.36 -17.89
C PRO A 124 18.86 -3.58 -17.28
N LYS A 125 19.52 -4.72 -17.30
CA LYS A 125 19.04 -5.87 -16.55
C LYS A 125 19.14 -5.55 -15.06
N PRO A 126 18.07 -5.74 -14.26
CA PRO A 126 18.16 -5.59 -12.80
C PRO A 126 19.20 -6.55 -12.20
N GLU A 127 20.01 -6.06 -11.29
CA GLU A 127 21.03 -6.84 -10.60
C GLU A 127 20.46 -7.69 -9.45
N VAL A 128 19.33 -7.23 -8.87
CA VAL A 128 18.66 -7.87 -7.76
C VAL A 128 17.17 -7.99 -8.01
N ASP A 129 16.52 -8.93 -7.34
CA ASP A 129 15.06 -9.06 -7.34
C ASP A 129 14.42 -7.97 -6.48
N GLY A 130 13.26 -7.51 -6.93
CA GLY A 130 12.47 -6.46 -6.31
C GLY A 130 12.85 -5.05 -6.74
N ILE A 131 11.85 -4.19 -6.80
CA ILE A 131 11.99 -2.74 -6.98
C ILE A 131 11.28 -2.03 -5.83
N ASP A 132 11.51 -0.73 -5.70
CA ASP A 132 10.81 0.09 -4.70
C ASP A 132 9.31 0.18 -4.99
N MET A 133 8.49 0.22 -3.95
CA MET A 133 7.03 0.28 -4.05
C MET A 133 6.55 1.54 -4.79
N ASP A 134 7.23 2.67 -4.59
CA ASP A 134 6.91 3.91 -5.31
C ASP A 134 7.19 3.81 -6.81
N SER A 135 8.16 3.01 -7.22
CA SER A 135 8.40 2.77 -8.66
C SER A 135 7.22 2.07 -9.33
N PHE A 136 6.62 1.08 -8.68
CA PHE A 136 5.38 0.49 -9.16
C PHE A 136 4.25 1.50 -9.23
N ASN A 137 4.09 2.32 -8.18
CA ASN A 137 3.03 3.28 -8.04
C ASN A 137 3.12 4.44 -9.06
N THR A 138 4.33 4.93 -9.34
CA THR A 138 4.50 6.21 -10.06
C THR A 138 5.03 6.06 -11.48
N GLN A 139 5.70 4.96 -11.80
CA GLN A 139 6.44 4.85 -13.06
C GLN A 139 5.86 3.82 -14.04
N THR A 140 5.23 2.77 -13.57
CA THR A 140 4.73 1.68 -14.42
C THR A 140 3.83 2.16 -15.57
N THR A 141 2.80 2.93 -15.24
CA THR A 141 1.85 3.44 -16.24
C THR A 141 2.52 4.37 -17.26
N GLY A 142 3.42 5.25 -16.78
CA GLY A 142 4.14 6.15 -17.66
C GLY A 142 5.09 5.43 -18.60
N ARG A 143 5.81 4.43 -18.09
CA ARG A 143 6.76 3.63 -18.88
C ARG A 143 6.05 2.83 -19.98
N ILE A 144 5.01 2.08 -19.63
CA ILE A 144 4.26 1.32 -20.65
C ILE A 144 3.56 2.25 -21.65
N ALA A 145 2.95 3.35 -21.20
CA ALA A 145 2.30 4.31 -22.08
C ALA A 145 3.29 4.90 -23.10
N SER A 146 4.48 5.33 -22.64
CA SER A 146 5.51 5.88 -23.52
C SER A 146 6.01 4.86 -24.56
N ILE A 147 6.19 3.60 -24.17
CA ILE A 147 6.60 2.53 -25.09
C ILE A 147 5.52 2.27 -26.14
N LEU A 148 4.25 2.24 -25.72
CA LEU A 148 3.12 2.03 -26.63
C LEU A 148 2.89 3.20 -27.59
N MET A 149 3.36 4.40 -27.27
CA MET A 149 3.36 5.56 -28.17
C MET A 149 4.39 5.46 -29.29
N MET A 150 5.46 4.68 -29.13
CA MET A 150 6.46 4.48 -30.18
C MET A 150 5.85 3.87 -31.43
N GLU A 151 6.44 4.16 -32.58
CA GLU A 151 6.12 3.45 -33.82
C GLU A 151 6.56 1.98 -33.75
N ASP A 152 5.90 1.12 -34.52
CA ASP A 152 6.14 -0.34 -34.52
C ASP A 152 7.49 -0.66 -35.20
N THR A 153 8.52 -0.66 -34.40
CA THR A 153 9.92 -0.86 -34.79
C THR A 153 10.58 -1.93 -33.91
N PRO A 154 11.74 -2.47 -34.34
CA PRO A 154 12.54 -3.35 -33.46
C PRO A 154 12.92 -2.70 -32.11
N GLU A 155 13.11 -1.38 -32.10
CA GLU A 155 13.39 -0.63 -30.88
C GLU A 155 12.22 -0.71 -29.88
N LYS A 156 10.98 -0.51 -30.32
CA LYS A 156 9.79 -0.68 -29.48
C LYS A 156 9.70 -2.08 -28.88
N LEU A 157 9.95 -3.11 -29.71
CA LEU A 157 9.98 -4.49 -29.23
C LEU A 157 11.04 -4.71 -28.16
N GLN A 158 12.21 -4.10 -28.32
CA GLN A 158 13.28 -4.16 -27.32
C GLN A 158 12.89 -3.47 -26.02
N TYR A 159 12.19 -2.32 -26.08
CA TYR A 159 11.66 -1.67 -24.89
C TYR A 159 10.59 -2.50 -24.20
N LEU A 160 9.67 -3.13 -24.94
CA LEU A 160 8.65 -4.01 -24.38
C LEU A 160 9.28 -5.20 -23.64
N ARG A 161 10.28 -5.84 -24.22
CA ARG A 161 11.03 -6.93 -23.57
C ARG A 161 11.78 -6.47 -22.33
N SER A 162 12.38 -5.30 -22.38
CA SER A 162 13.10 -4.71 -21.25
C SER A 162 12.13 -4.32 -20.14
N PHE A 163 11.00 -3.73 -20.48
CA PHE A 163 9.94 -3.39 -19.53
C PHE A 163 9.33 -4.65 -18.86
N SER A 164 9.00 -5.67 -19.65
CA SER A 164 8.53 -6.96 -19.12
C SER A 164 9.52 -7.56 -18.12
N ARG A 165 10.80 -7.58 -18.48
CA ARG A 165 11.87 -8.03 -17.59
C ARG A 165 11.95 -7.19 -16.31
N TRP A 166 11.82 -5.86 -16.42
CA TRP A 166 11.84 -4.96 -15.26
C TRP A 166 10.67 -5.25 -14.31
N ILE A 167 9.44 -5.43 -14.83
CA ILE A 167 8.27 -5.83 -14.05
C ILE A 167 8.49 -7.22 -13.42
N ASP A 168 9.00 -8.18 -14.18
CA ASP A 168 9.24 -9.53 -13.70
C ASP A 168 10.20 -9.54 -12.50
N TYR A 169 11.35 -8.91 -12.60
CA TYR A 169 12.30 -8.78 -11.48
C TYR A 169 11.71 -8.01 -10.31
N GLY A 170 10.99 -6.94 -10.61
CA GLY A 170 10.33 -6.12 -9.59
C GLY A 170 9.29 -6.88 -8.76
N CYS A 171 8.57 -7.81 -9.39
CA CYS A 171 7.54 -8.63 -8.75
C CYS A 171 8.09 -9.88 -8.02
N ARG A 172 9.38 -10.23 -8.18
CA ARG A 172 9.98 -11.36 -7.46
C ARG A 172 10.21 -11.05 -5.99
N PRO A 173 10.32 -12.08 -5.13
CA PRO A 173 10.56 -11.87 -3.71
C PRO A 173 11.97 -11.33 -3.46
N ALA A 174 12.06 -10.12 -2.92
CA ALA A 174 13.31 -9.47 -2.60
C ALA A 174 13.88 -9.92 -1.25
N LEU A 175 15.20 -10.11 -1.17
CA LEU A 175 15.91 -10.45 0.05
C LEU A 175 16.16 -9.22 0.93
N GLY A 176 16.36 -9.44 2.21
CA GLY A 176 16.68 -8.39 3.18
C GLY A 176 15.56 -7.36 3.31
N LEU A 177 15.94 -6.10 3.52
CA LEU A 177 15.00 -5.00 3.80
C LEU A 177 14.71 -4.11 2.58
N SER A 178 15.24 -4.44 1.40
CA SER A 178 15.01 -3.73 0.14
C SER A 178 13.91 -4.41 -0.69
N GLY A 179 13.40 -3.70 -1.69
CA GLY A 179 12.39 -4.22 -2.61
C GLY A 179 10.99 -4.31 -2.00
N SER A 180 9.99 -4.48 -2.85
CA SER A 180 8.58 -4.36 -2.49
C SER A 180 7.98 -5.62 -1.86
N PHE A 181 8.28 -6.80 -2.39
CA PHE A 181 7.58 -8.04 -2.02
C PHE A 181 8.50 -9.02 -1.31
N LYS A 182 7.96 -9.73 -0.31
CA LYS A 182 8.71 -10.71 0.50
C LYS A 182 8.14 -12.11 0.35
N VAL A 183 8.99 -13.10 0.57
CA VAL A 183 8.64 -14.52 0.46
C VAL A 183 7.51 -14.94 1.42
N ASP A 184 7.35 -14.27 2.55
CA ASP A 184 6.29 -14.49 3.53
C ASP A 184 4.98 -13.72 3.24
N GLY A 185 4.89 -13.07 2.09
CA GLY A 185 3.76 -12.24 1.69
C GLY A 185 3.80 -10.81 2.23
N GLY A 186 4.93 -10.38 2.79
CA GLY A 186 5.14 -9.00 3.19
C GLY A 186 5.18 -8.05 1.99
N ALA A 187 4.56 -6.87 2.15
CA ALA A 187 4.58 -5.78 1.19
C ALA A 187 5.33 -4.60 1.80
N PHE A 188 6.57 -4.37 1.34
CA PHE A 188 7.51 -3.45 1.96
C PHE A 188 7.50 -2.07 1.33
N HIS A 189 7.59 -1.08 2.21
CA HIS A 189 7.99 0.28 1.91
C HIS A 189 8.70 0.83 3.16
N HIS A 190 9.64 1.76 3.01
CA HIS A 190 10.44 2.30 4.11
C HIS A 190 11.04 1.20 5.03
N ARG A 191 11.53 0.11 4.43
CA ARG A 191 12.18 -1.01 5.15
C ARG A 191 11.29 -1.77 6.13
N ASN A 192 9.98 -1.78 5.95
CA ASN A 192 9.06 -2.53 6.79
C ASN A 192 7.83 -3.00 6.00
N ASN A 193 7.09 -3.95 6.55
CA ASN A 193 5.78 -4.27 6.02
C ASN A 193 4.84 -3.08 6.20
N TYR A 194 4.44 -2.46 5.06
CA TYR A 194 3.74 -1.20 5.04
C TYR A 194 2.55 -1.22 4.06
N PRO A 195 1.47 -1.93 4.41
CA PRO A 195 0.35 -2.17 3.49
C PRO A 195 -0.34 -0.90 2.99
N ALA A 196 -0.38 0.17 3.78
CA ALA A 196 -0.99 1.44 3.36
C ALA A 196 -0.30 2.09 2.15
N TYR A 197 1.01 1.92 2.01
CA TYR A 197 1.76 2.32 0.81
C TYR A 197 1.68 1.26 -0.30
N ALA A 198 1.64 -0.01 0.09
CA ALA A 198 1.65 -1.12 -0.84
C ALA A 198 0.46 -1.09 -1.82
N VAL A 199 -0.69 -0.57 -1.40
CA VAL A 199 -1.86 -0.49 -2.29
C VAL A 199 -1.58 0.30 -3.57
N GLY A 200 -0.84 1.41 -3.50
CA GLY A 200 -0.47 2.17 -4.69
C GLY A 200 0.50 1.42 -5.61
N GLY A 201 1.46 0.69 -5.05
CA GLY A 201 2.39 -0.13 -5.84
C GLY A 201 1.72 -1.39 -6.41
N LEU A 202 0.78 -1.97 -5.68
CA LEU A 202 0.00 -3.11 -6.17
C LEU A 202 -0.89 -2.73 -7.36
N ASP A 203 -1.35 -1.48 -7.46
CA ASP A 203 -2.00 -0.99 -8.68
C ASP A 203 -1.09 -1.19 -9.90
N GLY A 204 0.17 -0.75 -9.81
CA GLY A 204 1.12 -0.93 -10.89
C GLY A 204 1.43 -2.40 -11.19
N ALA A 205 1.72 -3.20 -10.15
CA ALA A 205 2.11 -4.60 -10.32
C ALA A 205 0.96 -5.45 -10.89
N THR A 206 -0.24 -5.38 -10.32
CA THR A 206 -1.38 -6.21 -10.75
C THR A 206 -1.90 -5.83 -12.13
N ASN A 207 -1.94 -4.52 -12.45
CA ASN A 207 -2.29 -4.05 -13.78
C ASN A 207 -1.32 -4.56 -14.84
N MET A 208 -0.01 -4.53 -14.56
CA MET A 208 0.99 -5.01 -15.53
C MET A 208 0.94 -6.53 -15.68
N ILE A 209 0.78 -7.29 -14.59
CA ILE A 209 0.58 -8.74 -14.68
C ILE A 209 -0.63 -9.07 -15.54
N TYR A 210 -1.75 -8.36 -15.36
CA TYR A 210 -2.97 -8.55 -16.16
C TYR A 210 -2.76 -8.16 -17.63
N LEU A 211 -2.24 -6.96 -17.91
CA LEU A 211 -2.07 -6.45 -19.26
C LEU A 211 -1.07 -7.26 -20.09
N LEU A 212 -0.03 -7.77 -19.47
CA LEU A 212 0.99 -8.59 -20.14
C LEU A 212 0.63 -10.07 -20.20
N SER A 213 -0.37 -10.51 -19.42
CA SER A 213 -0.80 -11.91 -19.42
C SER A 213 -1.20 -12.38 -20.84
N ARG A 214 -0.96 -13.65 -21.14
CA ARG A 214 -1.27 -14.28 -22.44
C ARG A 214 -0.57 -13.64 -23.65
N THR A 215 0.51 -12.91 -23.40
CA THR A 215 1.40 -12.37 -24.43
C THR A 215 2.81 -12.93 -24.25
N GLU A 216 3.69 -12.72 -25.22
CA GLU A 216 5.11 -13.06 -25.07
C GLU A 216 5.83 -12.22 -24.00
N PHE A 217 5.18 -11.18 -23.48
CA PHE A 217 5.69 -10.29 -22.44
C PHE A 217 5.20 -10.65 -21.03
N ALA A 218 4.48 -11.76 -20.86
CA ALA A 218 3.99 -12.20 -19.56
C ALA A 218 5.16 -12.39 -18.57
N VAL A 219 4.90 -12.00 -17.30
CA VAL A 219 5.89 -12.22 -16.24
C VAL A 219 6.06 -13.70 -15.91
N SER A 220 7.17 -14.06 -15.29
CA SER A 220 7.44 -15.43 -14.87
C SER A 220 6.43 -15.91 -13.81
N LYS A 221 6.31 -17.24 -13.69
CA LYS A 221 5.51 -17.86 -12.64
C LYS A 221 5.91 -17.37 -11.25
N LEU A 222 7.22 -17.22 -10.99
CA LEU A 222 7.71 -16.75 -9.69
C LEU A 222 7.18 -15.34 -9.36
N ALA A 223 7.26 -14.42 -10.31
CA ALA A 223 6.78 -13.04 -10.14
C ALA A 223 5.25 -13.00 -9.92
N HIS A 224 4.50 -13.73 -10.73
CA HIS A 224 3.04 -13.82 -10.63
C HIS A 224 2.59 -14.37 -9.26
N GLU A 225 3.14 -15.54 -8.85
CA GLU A 225 2.80 -16.19 -7.59
C GLU A 225 3.23 -15.36 -6.38
N THR A 226 4.30 -14.59 -6.49
CA THR A 226 4.73 -13.68 -5.41
C THR A 226 3.68 -12.60 -5.16
N VAL A 227 3.21 -11.90 -6.20
CA VAL A 227 2.17 -10.87 -6.06
C VAL A 227 0.86 -11.46 -5.58
N LYS A 228 0.47 -12.63 -6.10
CA LYS A 228 -0.69 -13.39 -5.61
C LYS A 228 -0.56 -13.68 -4.11
N ASN A 229 0.58 -14.22 -3.66
CA ASN A 229 0.81 -14.54 -2.24
C ASN A 229 0.74 -13.29 -1.35
N VAL A 230 1.28 -12.16 -1.80
CA VAL A 230 1.18 -10.87 -1.09
C VAL A 230 -0.28 -10.47 -0.89
N LEU A 231 -1.09 -10.50 -1.94
CA LEU A 231 -2.52 -10.17 -1.86
C LEU A 231 -3.28 -11.11 -0.94
N LEU A 232 -3.03 -12.41 -1.03
CA LEU A 232 -3.66 -13.41 -0.16
C LEU A 232 -3.25 -13.24 1.30
N THR A 233 -2.01 -12.85 1.56
CA THR A 233 -1.53 -12.53 2.91
C THR A 233 -2.17 -11.25 3.44
N MET A 234 -2.26 -10.20 2.62
CA MET A 234 -2.97 -8.97 2.98
C MET A 234 -4.44 -9.23 3.30
N ARG A 235 -5.14 -9.99 2.45
CA ARG A 235 -6.50 -10.46 2.69
C ARG A 235 -6.65 -11.21 4.02
N PHE A 236 -5.62 -11.96 4.41
CA PHE A 236 -5.65 -12.77 5.63
C PHE A 236 -5.55 -11.92 6.90
N TYR A 237 -4.67 -10.91 6.95
CA TYR A 237 -4.55 -10.06 8.13
C TYR A 237 -5.55 -8.91 8.18
N CYS A 238 -6.17 -8.55 7.06
CA CYS A 238 -7.21 -7.54 7.04
C CYS A 238 -8.52 -8.09 7.61
N ASN A 239 -9.21 -7.28 8.42
CA ASN A 239 -10.59 -7.55 8.70
C ASN A 239 -11.44 -6.97 7.55
N LYS A 240 -11.69 -7.78 6.54
CA LYS A 240 -12.19 -7.41 5.23
C LYS A 240 -11.24 -6.44 4.52
N LEU A 241 -11.49 -5.14 4.52
CA LEU A 241 -10.67 -4.14 3.80
C LEU A 241 -9.73 -3.36 4.72
N ASN A 242 -9.96 -3.36 6.03
CA ASN A 242 -9.20 -2.52 6.95
C ASN A 242 -7.90 -3.20 7.39
N PHE A 243 -6.80 -2.48 7.28
CA PHE A 243 -5.52 -2.90 7.83
C PHE A 243 -5.53 -2.82 9.36
N PRO A 244 -4.84 -3.74 10.04
CA PRO A 244 -4.59 -3.62 11.47
C PRO A 244 -3.87 -2.30 11.81
N LEU A 245 -4.28 -1.67 12.93
CA LEU A 245 -3.72 -0.41 13.41
C LEU A 245 -2.18 -0.44 13.48
N SER A 246 -1.63 -1.50 14.04
CA SER A 246 -0.18 -1.67 14.21
C SER A 246 0.61 -1.79 12.91
N MET A 247 -0.05 -2.04 11.77
CA MET A 247 0.57 -2.15 10.44
C MET A 247 0.41 -0.88 9.59
N SER A 248 -0.23 0.15 10.11
CA SER A 248 -0.61 1.34 9.34
C SER A 248 0.54 2.35 9.18
N GLY A 249 1.74 2.05 9.71
CA GLY A 249 2.89 2.94 9.66
C GLY A 249 2.61 4.29 10.33
N ARG A 250 2.81 5.39 9.61
CA ARG A 250 2.53 6.75 10.09
C ARG A 250 1.06 7.17 9.99
N HIS A 251 0.19 6.27 9.51
CA HIS A 251 -1.23 6.52 9.31
C HIS A 251 -2.11 5.55 10.10
N PRO A 252 -1.97 5.50 11.43
CA PRO A 252 -2.77 4.60 12.25
C PRO A 252 -4.26 4.97 12.27
N ASP A 253 -4.62 6.14 11.76
CA ASP A 253 -5.98 6.63 11.54
C ASP A 253 -6.77 5.89 10.46
N GLY A 254 -6.20 4.82 9.87
CA GLY A 254 -6.86 3.98 8.88
C GLY A 254 -6.76 4.50 7.45
N LYS A 255 -5.82 5.39 7.16
CA LYS A 255 -5.51 5.80 5.80
C LYS A 255 -5.01 4.60 4.99
N GLY A 256 -5.63 4.35 3.87
CA GLY A 256 -5.40 3.19 3.03
C GLY A 256 -6.27 2.00 3.45
N LYS A 257 -6.75 1.28 2.46
CA LYS A 257 -7.55 0.05 2.60
C LYS A 257 -7.12 -0.94 1.54
N LEU A 258 -7.35 -2.21 1.81
CA LEU A 258 -7.20 -3.24 0.78
C LEU A 258 -8.09 -2.92 -0.42
N VAL A 259 -7.53 -3.01 -1.61
CA VAL A 259 -8.23 -2.67 -2.86
C VAL A 259 -8.70 -3.95 -3.55
N PRO A 260 -10.01 -4.22 -3.59
CA PRO A 260 -10.54 -5.44 -4.21
C PRO A 260 -10.15 -5.59 -5.67
N MET A 261 -10.01 -4.49 -6.41
CA MET A 261 -9.67 -4.53 -7.84
C MET A 261 -8.32 -5.20 -8.13
N HIS A 262 -7.35 -5.17 -7.22
CA HIS A 262 -6.10 -5.91 -7.36
C HIS A 262 -6.35 -7.42 -7.49
N PHE A 263 -7.30 -7.94 -6.72
CA PHE A 263 -7.71 -9.36 -6.80
C PHE A 263 -8.42 -9.66 -8.12
N ALA A 264 -9.26 -8.75 -8.60
CA ALA A 264 -9.93 -8.89 -9.89
C ALA A 264 -8.91 -8.94 -11.04
N MET A 265 -7.90 -8.06 -11.05
CA MET A 265 -6.85 -8.07 -12.06
C MET A 265 -6.07 -9.37 -12.08
N MET A 266 -5.70 -9.89 -10.91
CA MET A 266 -5.03 -11.20 -10.81
C MET A 266 -5.95 -12.35 -11.23
N ALA A 267 -7.24 -12.30 -10.89
CA ALA A 267 -8.22 -13.28 -11.35
C ALA A 267 -8.32 -13.31 -12.89
N LEU A 268 -8.38 -12.14 -13.51
CA LEU A 268 -8.46 -11.98 -14.96
C LEU A 268 -7.15 -12.31 -15.69
N ALA A 269 -6.01 -12.16 -15.03
CA ALA A 269 -4.72 -12.61 -15.56
C ALA A 269 -4.67 -14.13 -15.74
N GLY A 270 -5.43 -14.88 -14.95
CA GLY A 270 -5.48 -16.35 -14.99
C GLY A 270 -4.26 -17.01 -14.36
N SER A 271 -3.95 -18.24 -14.76
CA SER A 271 -2.74 -18.92 -14.28
C SER A 271 -1.49 -18.46 -15.04
N PRO A 272 -0.31 -18.42 -14.38
CA PRO A 272 0.93 -17.98 -15.04
C PRO A 272 1.41 -18.91 -16.17
N ASP A 273 0.90 -20.14 -16.23
CA ASP A 273 1.17 -21.09 -17.32
C ASP A 273 0.14 -21.03 -18.46
N GLY A 274 -0.83 -20.09 -18.35
CA GLY A 274 -1.87 -19.88 -19.35
C GLY A 274 -2.95 -20.98 -19.45
N LYS A 275 -2.90 -22.02 -18.59
CA LYS A 275 -3.86 -23.12 -18.65
C LYS A 275 -5.23 -22.79 -18.08
N ALA A 276 -5.27 -21.97 -17.03
CA ALA A 276 -6.51 -21.47 -16.46
C ALA A 276 -6.77 -20.05 -16.96
N GLU A 277 -7.93 -19.84 -17.58
CA GLU A 277 -8.34 -18.53 -18.07
C GLU A 277 -8.55 -17.52 -16.92
N TYR A 278 -8.99 -18.02 -15.77
CA TYR A 278 -9.21 -17.24 -14.56
C TYR A 278 -8.56 -17.91 -13.36
N ASP A 279 -7.99 -17.11 -12.44
CA ASP A 279 -7.55 -17.62 -11.14
C ASP A 279 -8.75 -17.68 -10.19
N SER A 280 -9.18 -18.87 -9.83
CA SER A 280 -10.39 -19.10 -9.02
C SER A 280 -10.28 -18.58 -7.60
N GLU A 281 -9.10 -18.67 -6.97
CA GLU A 281 -8.88 -18.20 -5.62
C GLU A 281 -8.93 -16.68 -5.57
N MET A 282 -8.31 -16.00 -6.54
CA MET A 282 -8.35 -14.55 -6.64
C MET A 282 -9.74 -14.04 -6.99
N ALA A 283 -10.48 -14.74 -7.85
CA ALA A 283 -11.87 -14.42 -8.19
C ALA A 283 -12.79 -14.50 -6.97
N SER A 284 -12.70 -15.58 -6.21
CA SER A 284 -13.51 -15.79 -5.00
C SER A 284 -13.15 -14.79 -3.89
N SER A 285 -11.87 -14.46 -3.74
CA SER A 285 -11.41 -13.41 -2.82
C SER A 285 -11.94 -12.04 -3.22
N TYR A 286 -11.88 -11.69 -4.52
CA TYR A 286 -12.44 -10.44 -5.02
C TYR A 286 -13.92 -10.30 -4.68
N LEU A 287 -14.73 -11.35 -4.97
CA LEU A 287 -16.16 -11.33 -4.73
C LEU A 287 -16.50 -11.18 -3.24
N ARG A 288 -15.74 -11.83 -2.33
CA ARG A 288 -15.93 -11.63 -0.89
C ARG A 288 -15.58 -10.22 -0.44
N LEU A 289 -14.43 -9.70 -0.87
CA LEU A 289 -13.92 -8.39 -0.44
C LEU A 289 -14.81 -7.25 -0.91
N SER A 290 -15.40 -7.35 -2.10
CA SER A 290 -16.24 -6.34 -2.72
C SER A 290 -17.74 -6.57 -2.54
N SER A 291 -18.17 -7.69 -1.92
CA SER A 291 -19.58 -7.99 -1.72
C SER A 291 -20.28 -6.97 -0.82
N ASN A 292 -21.52 -6.69 -1.17
CA ASN A 292 -22.47 -5.97 -0.33
C ASN A 292 -22.95 -6.87 0.81
N SER A 293 -22.89 -6.35 2.02
CA SER A 293 -23.58 -6.92 3.17
C SER A 293 -24.95 -6.26 3.41
N GLY A 294 -25.51 -5.58 2.42
CA GLY A 294 -26.78 -4.85 2.56
C GLY A 294 -27.58 -4.91 1.28
N VAL A 295 -28.79 -5.37 1.41
CA VAL A 295 -29.83 -5.62 0.42
C VAL A 295 -30.10 -4.36 -0.42
N GLU A 296 -29.66 -4.36 -1.71
CA GLU A 296 -30.43 -3.72 -2.74
C GLU A 296 -31.37 -4.79 -3.30
N ASN A 297 -32.67 -4.47 -3.39
CA ASN A 297 -33.71 -5.38 -3.85
C ASN A 297 -33.27 -6.06 -5.16
N ASP A 298 -33.34 -7.39 -5.19
CA ASP A 298 -33.09 -8.27 -6.33
C ASP A 298 -31.62 -8.50 -6.78
N ALA A 299 -30.62 -7.87 -6.17
CA ALA A 299 -29.24 -8.21 -6.47
C ALA A 299 -28.75 -9.36 -5.57
N PRO A 300 -27.97 -10.33 -6.09
CA PRO A 300 -27.34 -11.33 -5.24
C PRO A 300 -26.51 -10.68 -4.14
N GLU A 301 -26.56 -11.23 -2.93
CA GLU A 301 -25.83 -10.72 -1.76
C GLU A 301 -24.31 -10.53 -2.00
N TYR A 302 -23.78 -11.29 -2.94
CA TYR A 302 -22.37 -11.23 -3.34
C TYR A 302 -22.08 -10.25 -4.49
N MET A 303 -23.07 -9.51 -4.99
CA MET A 303 -22.79 -8.47 -5.98
C MET A 303 -21.95 -7.36 -5.36
N PRO A 304 -20.81 -7.01 -5.99
CA PRO A 304 -19.96 -5.95 -5.48
C PRO A 304 -20.64 -4.59 -5.41
N LYS A 305 -20.43 -3.86 -4.32
CA LYS A 305 -20.68 -2.40 -4.26
C LYS A 305 -19.55 -1.67 -4.94
N VAL A 306 -19.58 -1.63 -6.26
CA VAL A 306 -18.53 -0.97 -7.01
C VAL A 306 -19.05 0.31 -7.64
N SER A 307 -18.28 1.36 -7.47
CA SER A 307 -18.64 2.69 -7.95
C SER A 307 -18.28 2.91 -9.43
N ASN A 308 -17.34 2.16 -9.98
CA ASN A 308 -16.89 2.36 -11.35
C ASN A 308 -17.33 1.22 -12.29
N ALA A 309 -17.37 1.54 -13.59
CA ALA A 309 -17.86 0.63 -14.61
C ALA A 309 -16.97 -0.60 -14.81
N GLU A 310 -15.65 -0.47 -14.64
CA GLU A 310 -14.69 -1.55 -14.85
C GLU A 310 -14.80 -2.61 -13.76
N GLU A 311 -14.92 -2.20 -12.52
CA GLU A 311 -15.17 -3.12 -11.40
C GLU A 311 -16.48 -3.88 -11.58
N ARG A 312 -17.55 -3.18 -12.05
CA ARG A 312 -18.83 -3.85 -12.35
C ARG A 312 -18.71 -4.88 -13.46
N LYS A 313 -17.99 -4.57 -14.54
CA LYS A 313 -17.73 -5.53 -15.62
C LYS A 313 -16.96 -6.75 -15.12
N ALA A 314 -15.90 -6.56 -14.33
CA ALA A 314 -15.11 -7.64 -13.75
C ALA A 314 -15.98 -8.54 -12.85
N ALA A 315 -16.75 -7.94 -11.95
CA ALA A 315 -17.65 -8.67 -11.06
C ALA A 315 -18.69 -9.48 -11.84
N LYS A 316 -19.38 -8.86 -12.80
CA LYS A 316 -20.38 -9.51 -13.64
C LYS A 316 -19.77 -10.70 -14.39
N LEU A 317 -18.64 -10.49 -15.04
CA LEU A 317 -17.94 -11.54 -15.77
C LEU A 317 -17.60 -12.74 -14.87
N LEU A 318 -16.98 -12.49 -13.70
CA LEU A 318 -16.59 -13.57 -12.79
C LEU A 318 -17.81 -14.32 -12.24
N ILE A 319 -18.91 -13.63 -11.93
CA ILE A 319 -20.17 -14.26 -11.50
C ILE A 319 -20.78 -15.11 -12.62
N GLU A 320 -20.81 -14.61 -13.86
CA GLU A 320 -21.29 -15.34 -15.04
C GLU A 320 -20.44 -16.58 -15.33
N LYS A 321 -19.13 -16.54 -15.04
CA LYS A 321 -18.23 -17.70 -15.11
C LYS A 321 -18.40 -18.70 -13.95
N GLY A 322 -19.31 -18.44 -13.04
CA GLY A 322 -19.69 -19.37 -11.97
C GLY A 322 -18.90 -19.20 -10.67
N PHE A 323 -18.03 -18.20 -10.57
CA PHE A 323 -17.31 -17.94 -9.31
C PHE A 323 -18.26 -17.44 -8.21
N ARG A 324 -17.89 -17.71 -6.98
CA ARG A 324 -18.64 -17.30 -5.78
C ARG A 324 -17.68 -16.74 -4.75
N PRO A 325 -18.16 -15.88 -3.83
CA PRO A 325 -17.35 -15.41 -2.73
C PRO A 325 -16.79 -16.55 -1.91
N GLU A 326 -15.51 -16.46 -1.54
CA GLU A 326 -14.92 -17.37 -0.57
C GLU A 326 -15.51 -17.14 0.83
N PRO A 327 -15.49 -18.12 1.73
CA PRO A 327 -15.72 -17.90 3.15
C PRO A 327 -14.58 -17.04 3.74
N ASP A 328 -14.82 -16.46 4.93
CA ASP A 328 -13.76 -15.76 5.65
C ASP A 328 -12.55 -16.69 5.88
N PRO A 329 -11.33 -16.23 5.58
CA PRO A 329 -10.13 -17.03 5.78
C PRO A 329 -9.97 -17.46 7.24
N GLN A 330 -9.52 -18.69 7.44
CA GLN A 330 -9.30 -19.27 8.76
C GLN A 330 -7.86 -19.76 8.86
N GLY A 331 -7.30 -19.79 10.06
CA GLY A 331 -5.98 -20.35 10.29
C GLY A 331 -5.04 -19.41 11.02
N ASN A 332 -3.74 -19.67 10.84
CA ASN A 332 -2.65 -18.89 11.41
C ASN A 332 -1.57 -18.62 10.36
N ILE A 333 -1.03 -17.43 10.35
CA ILE A 333 0.19 -17.08 9.60
C ILE A 333 1.21 -16.38 10.50
N ALA A 334 2.48 -16.56 10.19
CA ALA A 334 3.57 -15.82 10.79
C ALA A 334 4.40 -15.16 9.69
N MET A 335 4.68 -13.88 9.84
CA MET A 335 5.43 -13.07 8.88
C MET A 335 6.70 -12.57 9.55
N GLY A 336 7.82 -13.22 9.25
CA GLY A 336 9.14 -12.86 9.81
C GLY A 336 9.59 -11.48 9.37
N TYR A 337 9.31 -11.11 8.11
CA TYR A 337 9.59 -9.77 7.58
C TYR A 337 8.67 -8.67 8.11
N GLY A 338 7.70 -8.96 8.95
CA GLY A 338 6.82 -7.97 9.55
C GLY A 338 6.87 -7.94 11.08
N CYS A 339 7.55 -8.91 11.71
CA CYS A 339 7.40 -9.20 13.14
C CYS A 339 5.92 -9.37 13.52
N ILE A 340 5.20 -10.19 12.77
CA ILE A 340 3.73 -10.31 12.82
C ILE A 340 3.35 -11.77 12.97
N SER A 341 2.32 -12.04 13.77
CA SER A 341 1.58 -13.30 13.74
C SER A 341 0.08 -13.03 13.77
N VAL A 342 -0.67 -13.73 12.96
CA VAL A 342 -2.11 -13.53 12.80
C VAL A 342 -2.85 -14.83 12.99
N GLN A 343 -3.86 -14.82 13.85
CA GLN A 343 -4.82 -15.90 14.02
C GLN A 343 -6.20 -15.47 13.53
N ARG A 344 -6.83 -16.29 12.70
CA ARG A 344 -8.24 -16.09 12.30
C ARG A 344 -9.07 -17.28 12.67
N ARG A 345 -10.20 -17.05 13.33
CA ARG A 345 -11.21 -18.04 13.70
C ARG A 345 -12.61 -17.44 13.60
N SER A 346 -13.54 -18.18 13.03
CA SER A 346 -14.93 -17.75 12.91
C SER A 346 -15.03 -16.34 12.32
N ASN A 347 -15.49 -15.37 13.11
CA ASN A 347 -15.71 -13.98 12.70
C ASN A 347 -14.71 -12.99 13.32
N TRP A 348 -13.56 -13.48 13.84
CA TRP A 348 -12.52 -12.62 14.42
C TRP A 348 -11.13 -12.93 13.88
N SER A 349 -10.28 -11.95 13.96
CA SER A 349 -8.84 -12.10 13.76
C SER A 349 -8.07 -11.40 14.87
N ALA A 350 -6.97 -12.02 15.30
CA ALA A 350 -6.04 -11.42 16.25
C ALA A 350 -4.70 -11.20 15.56
N VAL A 351 -4.18 -9.99 15.66
CA VAL A 351 -2.92 -9.59 15.04
C VAL A 351 -1.94 -9.18 16.12
N ALA A 352 -0.92 -10.00 16.33
CA ALA A 352 0.21 -9.68 17.20
C ALA A 352 1.33 -9.02 16.40
N ARG A 353 1.88 -7.91 16.89
CA ARG A 353 3.01 -7.23 16.26
C ARG A 353 4.07 -6.80 17.25
N GLY A 354 5.31 -7.00 16.82
CA GLY A 354 6.50 -6.49 17.49
C GLY A 354 7.40 -5.69 16.56
N HIS A 355 8.56 -5.35 17.08
CA HIS A 355 9.64 -4.69 16.35
C HIS A 355 10.99 -5.26 16.75
N SER A 356 12.04 -4.89 16.05
CA SER A 356 13.40 -5.35 16.31
C SER A 356 14.42 -4.32 15.84
N ARG A 357 15.69 -4.67 15.87
CA ARG A 357 16.74 -3.84 15.26
C ARG A 357 16.70 -3.80 13.74
N TYR A 358 15.89 -4.62 13.10
CA TYR A 358 15.74 -4.68 11.64
C TYR A 358 14.46 -4.02 11.15
N LEU A 359 13.40 -4.04 11.97
CA LEU A 359 12.06 -3.60 11.63
C LEU A 359 11.55 -2.62 12.69
N TRP A 360 11.24 -1.40 12.29
CA TRP A 360 10.85 -0.34 13.21
C TRP A 360 9.47 -0.58 13.86
N ALA A 361 9.33 -0.07 15.09
CA ALA A 361 8.07 -0.11 15.85
C ALA A 361 7.01 0.83 15.24
N ALA A 362 7.42 2.03 14.93
CA ALA A 362 6.60 3.09 14.39
C ALA A 362 7.41 3.96 13.44
N GLU A 363 6.74 4.50 12.46
CA GLU A 363 7.22 5.61 11.65
C GLU A 363 6.39 6.84 12.00
N HIS A 364 7.04 7.89 12.46
CA HIS A 364 6.40 9.18 12.68
C HIS A 364 6.82 10.16 11.60
N TYR A 365 5.91 11.02 11.20
CA TYR A 365 6.15 12.00 10.16
C TYR A 365 5.48 13.32 10.51
N LEU A 366 6.16 14.44 10.26
CA LEU A 366 5.57 15.76 10.47
C LEU A 366 4.30 15.92 9.62
N GLY A 367 3.18 16.26 10.26
CA GLY A 367 1.87 16.36 9.60
C GLY A 367 1.05 15.06 9.58
N ALA A 368 1.56 13.98 10.17
CA ALA A 368 0.83 12.74 10.41
C ALA A 368 0.69 12.46 11.91
N ASN A 369 0.29 11.24 12.30
CA ASN A 369 0.20 10.88 13.72
C ASN A 369 1.58 10.85 14.38
N LEU A 370 1.72 11.51 15.54
CA LEU A 370 2.95 11.56 16.33
C LEU A 370 2.89 10.75 17.63
N TYR A 371 1.83 9.97 17.86
CA TYR A 371 1.58 9.26 19.11
C TYR A 371 1.71 7.74 19.00
N GLY A 372 2.06 7.22 17.82
CA GLY A 372 2.13 5.78 17.52
C GLY A 372 3.34 5.04 18.10
N ARG A 373 4.11 5.62 19.04
CA ARG A 373 5.36 5.06 19.56
C ARG A 373 5.27 3.61 20.01
N TYR A 374 4.15 3.24 20.61
CA TYR A 374 3.94 1.92 21.18
C TYR A 374 3.24 0.91 20.27
N LEU A 375 2.93 1.26 19.01
CA LEU A 375 2.14 0.42 18.08
C LEU A 375 2.69 -1.00 17.85
N ALA A 376 3.99 -1.20 18.04
CA ALA A 376 4.63 -2.50 17.88
C ALA A 376 5.40 -2.97 19.14
N HIS A 377 5.02 -2.48 20.32
CA HIS A 377 5.58 -2.93 21.60
C HIS A 377 4.88 -4.22 22.10
N GLY A 378 4.74 -5.22 21.22
CA GLY A 378 3.99 -6.43 21.48
C GLY A 378 2.48 -6.15 21.50
N SER A 379 1.97 -5.38 20.56
CA SER A 379 0.53 -5.15 20.45
C SER A 379 -0.20 -6.43 20.05
N LEU A 380 -1.43 -6.57 20.52
CA LEU A 380 -2.36 -7.64 20.17
C LEU A 380 -3.72 -7.03 19.87
N GLN A 381 -3.98 -6.77 18.60
CA GLN A 381 -5.27 -6.22 18.17
C GLN A 381 -6.22 -7.35 17.78
N ILE A 382 -7.41 -7.36 18.36
CA ILE A 382 -8.50 -8.27 17.98
C ILE A 382 -9.50 -7.47 17.14
N LEU A 383 -9.73 -7.93 15.93
CA LEU A 383 -10.65 -7.38 14.95
C LEU A 383 -11.84 -8.31 14.80
N THR A 384 -13.03 -7.79 14.97
CA THR A 384 -14.28 -8.55 14.84
C THR A 384 -15.35 -7.70 14.18
N ALA A 385 -16.30 -8.37 13.53
CA ALA A 385 -17.55 -7.75 13.08
C ALA A 385 -18.70 -8.66 13.44
N ALA A 386 -19.86 -8.08 13.74
CA ALA A 386 -21.08 -8.86 13.85
C ALA A 386 -21.42 -9.52 12.51
N PRO A 387 -22.10 -10.66 12.51
CA PRO A 387 -22.54 -11.32 11.27
C PRO A 387 -23.30 -10.33 10.36
N GLY A 388 -22.94 -10.32 9.08
CA GLY A 388 -23.55 -9.42 8.09
C GLY A 388 -23.11 -7.96 8.15
N GLN A 389 -22.25 -7.57 9.10
CA GLN A 389 -21.71 -6.21 9.16
C GLN A 389 -20.34 -6.11 8.49
N THR A 390 -20.12 -4.98 7.84
CA THR A 390 -18.78 -4.61 7.35
C THR A 390 -17.93 -4.12 8.51
N VAL A 391 -16.72 -4.63 8.62
CA VAL A 391 -15.77 -4.13 9.59
C VAL A 391 -15.34 -2.71 9.23
N THR A 392 -15.57 -1.82 10.18
CA THR A 392 -15.07 -0.45 10.19
C THR A 392 -14.24 -0.25 11.46
N PRO A 393 -13.47 0.82 11.59
CA PRO A 393 -12.86 1.15 12.86
C PRO A 393 -13.87 1.15 14.02
N ALA A 394 -15.05 1.73 13.83
CA ALA A 394 -16.11 1.75 14.84
C ALA A 394 -16.62 0.36 15.22
N THR A 395 -16.86 -0.52 14.24
CA THR A 395 -17.32 -1.90 14.52
C THR A 395 -16.24 -2.79 15.11
N SER A 396 -14.96 -2.47 14.91
CA SER A 396 -13.83 -3.15 15.57
C SER A 396 -13.49 -2.57 16.94
N GLY A 397 -14.28 -1.61 17.42
CA GLY A 397 -14.07 -0.96 18.72
C GLY A 397 -12.98 0.11 18.72
N TRP A 398 -12.43 0.47 17.54
CA TRP A 398 -11.43 1.52 17.41
C TRP A 398 -12.02 2.76 16.73
N GLN A 399 -11.69 3.92 17.30
CA GLN A 399 -11.88 5.23 16.66
C GLN A 399 -10.74 6.15 17.09
N GLN A 400 -10.38 7.11 16.25
CA GLN A 400 -9.26 8.01 16.50
C GLN A 400 -9.55 8.98 17.62
N GLU A 401 -10.77 9.53 17.66
CA GLU A 401 -11.20 10.48 18.68
C GLU A 401 -11.29 9.80 20.03
N GLY A 402 -10.55 10.32 21.00
CA GLY A 402 -10.51 9.80 22.37
C GLY A 402 -9.66 8.55 22.56
N PHE A 403 -8.92 8.09 21.52
CA PHE A 403 -8.01 6.95 21.66
C PHE A 403 -6.83 7.30 22.57
N ASP A 404 -6.62 6.49 23.61
CA ASP A 404 -5.47 6.60 24.50
C ASP A 404 -4.26 5.87 23.88
N TRP A 405 -3.32 6.63 23.35
CA TRP A 405 -2.12 6.12 22.70
C TRP A 405 -1.13 5.46 23.64
N ASN A 406 -1.28 5.62 24.97
CA ASN A 406 -0.55 4.84 25.96
C ASN A 406 -1.09 3.41 26.10
N ARG A 407 -2.39 3.21 25.81
CA ARG A 407 -3.12 1.98 26.09
C ARG A 407 -3.48 1.19 24.84
N ILE A 408 -2.50 0.90 24.03
CA ILE A 408 -2.68 0.05 22.85
C ILE A 408 -2.87 -1.41 23.31
N PRO A 409 -3.91 -2.12 22.87
CA PRO A 409 -4.18 -3.48 23.31
C PRO A 409 -2.97 -4.43 23.15
N GLY A 410 -2.69 -5.21 24.17
CA GLY A 410 -1.55 -6.12 24.25
C GLY A 410 -0.25 -5.46 24.69
N VAL A 411 -0.11 -4.15 24.58
CA VAL A 411 1.15 -3.44 24.87
C VAL A 411 1.42 -3.35 26.36
N THR A 412 2.71 -3.50 26.70
CA THR A 412 3.27 -3.12 28.01
C THR A 412 4.12 -1.88 27.80
N SER A 413 3.80 -0.79 28.47
CA SER A 413 4.44 0.52 28.28
C SER A 413 4.43 1.38 29.54
N ILE A 414 5.26 2.40 29.57
CA ILE A 414 5.20 3.47 30.58
C ILE A 414 4.07 4.42 30.15
N HIS A 415 3.12 4.68 31.04
CA HIS A 415 2.01 5.60 30.78
C HIS A 415 2.46 7.06 30.95
N LEU A 416 2.68 7.72 29.84
CA LEU A 416 3.26 9.07 29.81
C LEU A 416 2.19 10.14 29.56
N PRO A 417 2.38 11.37 30.06
CA PRO A 417 1.66 12.53 29.54
C PRO A 417 1.82 12.65 28.03
N LEU A 418 0.79 13.17 27.34
CA LEU A 418 0.79 13.24 25.87
C LEU A 418 1.99 14.00 25.31
N GLU A 419 2.44 15.05 25.98
CA GLU A 419 3.59 15.86 25.57
C GLU A 419 4.92 15.06 25.61
N GLN A 420 5.00 14.07 26.51
CA GLN A 420 6.15 13.18 26.61
C GLN A 420 6.02 11.96 25.70
N LEU A 421 4.78 11.52 25.42
CA LEU A 421 4.51 10.45 24.47
C LEU A 421 4.75 10.89 23.03
N GLN A 422 4.49 12.16 22.74
CA GLN A 422 4.61 12.72 21.39
C GLN A 422 6.01 12.49 20.80
N ALA A 423 6.05 12.01 19.58
CA ALA A 423 7.28 11.78 18.83
C ALA A 423 8.04 13.10 18.56
N LYS A 424 9.34 13.08 18.77
CA LYS A 424 10.26 14.17 18.45
C LYS A 424 10.99 13.82 17.16
N VAL A 425 10.37 14.10 16.02
CA VAL A 425 10.81 13.66 14.68
C VAL A 425 12.23 14.11 14.32
N LEU A 426 12.71 15.19 14.90
CA LEU A 426 14.11 15.60 14.75
C LEU A 426 15.02 14.84 15.73
N ASN A 427 16.20 14.46 15.29
CA ASN A 427 17.27 13.80 16.08
C ASN A 427 17.08 12.31 16.34
N VAL A 428 16.57 11.55 15.39
CA VAL A 428 16.44 10.09 15.44
C VAL A 428 16.87 9.42 14.16
N ASP A 429 16.78 8.09 14.17
CA ASP A 429 16.93 7.27 12.97
C ASP A 429 15.98 7.74 11.89
N ARG A 430 16.53 8.03 10.70
CA ARG A 430 15.79 8.62 9.59
C ARG A 430 16.04 7.83 8.33
N TYR A 431 15.04 7.81 7.48
CA TYR A 431 15.18 7.34 6.11
C TYR A 431 15.43 8.50 5.13
N SER A 432 14.57 9.51 5.13
CA SER A 432 14.67 10.67 4.24
C SER A 432 14.98 11.99 4.97
N GLY A 433 14.93 12.00 6.29
CA GLY A 433 15.16 13.19 7.11
C GLY A 433 13.89 13.91 7.57
N MET A 434 12.72 13.45 7.17
CA MET A 434 11.42 14.02 7.52
C MET A 434 10.61 13.12 8.45
N GLU A 435 11.07 11.90 8.68
CA GLU A 435 10.44 10.88 9.51
C GLU A 435 11.34 10.43 10.66
N GLU A 436 10.72 9.84 11.65
CA GLU A 436 11.35 9.10 12.73
C GLU A 436 10.96 7.63 12.60
N MET A 437 11.96 6.75 12.58
CA MET A 437 11.77 5.30 12.62
C MET A 437 12.37 4.75 13.89
N LEU A 438 11.56 4.12 14.73
CA LEU A 438 11.99 3.62 16.04
C LEU A 438 12.38 2.14 15.95
N TYR A 439 13.67 1.87 15.99
CA TYR A 439 14.24 0.53 16.08
C TYR A 439 14.54 0.14 17.53
N SER A 440 14.82 -1.12 17.76
CA SER A 440 15.36 -1.66 19.00
C SER A 440 16.81 -2.11 18.77
N ASP A 441 17.55 -2.40 19.82
CA ASP A 441 18.81 -3.15 19.75
C ASP A 441 18.57 -4.67 19.78
N GLU A 442 17.37 -5.11 20.17
CA GLU A 442 16.98 -6.53 20.24
C GLU A 442 16.66 -7.10 18.86
N ALA A 443 17.15 -8.30 18.61
CA ALA A 443 16.88 -9.02 17.36
C ALA A 443 15.68 -9.97 17.42
N PHE A 444 15.23 -10.34 18.63
CA PHE A 444 14.22 -11.37 18.83
C PHE A 444 12.81 -10.77 18.80
N ALA A 445 12.18 -10.87 17.63
CA ALA A 445 10.76 -10.60 17.46
C ALA A 445 10.22 -11.38 16.25
N GLY A 446 9.12 -12.11 16.42
CA GLY A 446 8.52 -12.87 15.34
C GLY A 446 7.58 -13.96 15.83
N GLY A 447 7.09 -14.75 14.91
CA GLY A 447 6.16 -15.82 15.17
C GLY A 447 6.48 -17.11 14.42
N LEU A 448 5.80 -18.16 14.82
CA LEU A 448 5.78 -19.47 14.17
C LEU A 448 4.33 -19.87 13.90
N SER A 449 4.06 -20.42 12.74
CA SER A 449 2.77 -21.01 12.40
C SER A 449 2.91 -22.53 12.24
N GLN A 450 2.10 -23.27 12.95
CA GLN A 450 2.05 -24.72 12.87
C GLN A 450 0.90 -25.15 11.96
N GLN A 451 1.25 -25.81 10.86
CA GLN A 451 0.28 -26.33 9.88
C GLN A 451 -0.75 -25.28 9.40
N LYS A 452 -0.40 -24.00 9.47
CA LYS A 452 -1.30 -22.87 9.18
C LYS A 452 -2.58 -22.85 10.04
N MET A 453 -2.60 -23.52 11.18
CA MET A 453 -3.77 -23.61 12.05
C MET A 453 -3.55 -22.93 13.39
N ASN A 454 -2.47 -23.21 14.07
CA ASN A 454 -2.10 -22.64 15.35
C ASN A 454 -0.74 -21.96 15.23
N GLY A 455 -0.39 -21.14 16.20
CA GLY A 455 0.89 -20.48 16.14
C GLY A 455 1.26 -19.75 17.42
N ASN A 456 2.34 -19.06 17.35
CA ASN A 456 2.77 -18.18 18.43
C ASN A 456 3.41 -16.89 17.89
N PHE A 457 3.60 -15.98 18.79
CA PHE A 457 4.39 -14.78 18.63
C PHE A 457 5.24 -14.57 19.87
N GLY A 458 6.45 -14.10 19.72
CA GLY A 458 7.31 -13.73 20.85
C GLY A 458 8.22 -12.59 20.51
N MET A 459 8.55 -11.77 21.50
CA MET A 459 9.53 -10.71 21.37
C MET A 459 10.25 -10.41 22.68
N LYS A 460 11.46 -9.93 22.55
CA LYS A 460 12.13 -9.13 23.57
C LYS A 460 11.89 -7.67 23.24
N LEU A 461 11.12 -7.01 24.08
CA LEU A 461 10.88 -5.58 23.99
C LEU A 461 12.05 -4.83 24.64
N HIS A 462 12.59 -3.85 23.93
CA HIS A 462 13.49 -2.84 24.46
C HIS A 462 13.19 -1.52 23.79
N GLU A 463 12.79 -0.54 24.58
CA GLU A 463 12.46 0.80 24.06
C GLU A 463 13.73 1.50 23.57
N HIS A 464 13.58 2.34 22.56
CA HIS A 464 14.67 3.11 21.96
C HIS A 464 15.28 4.10 22.97
N ASP A 465 16.62 4.21 23.00
CA ASP A 465 17.38 5.04 23.94
C ASP A 465 16.95 6.51 23.96
N LYS A 466 16.51 7.04 22.83
CA LYS A 466 15.94 8.39 22.73
C LYS A 466 14.79 8.65 23.71
N TYR A 467 14.03 7.61 24.04
CA TYR A 467 12.87 7.64 24.92
C TYR A 467 13.12 6.94 26.26
N ASN A 468 14.31 7.09 26.79
CA ASN A 468 14.71 6.45 28.04
C ASN A 468 14.82 4.92 27.96
N GLY A 469 15.59 4.38 27.05
CA GLY A 469 15.83 2.95 26.76
C GLY A 469 15.97 1.96 27.91
N SER A 470 15.47 2.28 29.13
CA SER A 470 15.44 1.39 30.26
C SER A 470 14.27 0.42 30.24
N HIS A 471 13.19 0.73 29.50
CA HIS A 471 11.99 -0.11 29.48
C HIS A 471 12.23 -1.38 28.66
N ARG A 472 12.08 -2.52 29.32
CA ARG A 472 12.25 -3.87 28.77
C ARG A 472 11.12 -4.77 29.23
N ALA A 473 10.81 -5.76 28.37
CA ALA A 473 9.88 -6.85 28.68
C ALA A 473 10.13 -8.05 27.76
N ARG A 474 9.69 -9.22 28.17
CA ARG A 474 9.49 -10.36 27.28
C ARG A 474 8.00 -10.57 27.11
N LYS A 475 7.56 -10.72 25.88
CA LYS A 475 6.13 -10.90 25.55
C LYS A 475 5.96 -12.10 24.63
N SER A 476 4.91 -12.88 24.88
CA SER A 476 4.52 -13.94 23.95
C SER A 476 3.02 -14.12 23.91
N TYR A 477 2.53 -14.54 22.75
CA TYR A 477 1.16 -14.89 22.49
C TYR A 477 1.12 -16.28 21.87
N HIS A 478 0.27 -17.15 22.40
CA HIS A 478 0.11 -18.52 21.90
C HIS A 478 -1.32 -18.66 21.38
N PHE A 479 -1.44 -18.91 20.11
CA PHE A 479 -2.71 -19.05 19.40
C PHE A 479 -3.04 -20.55 19.28
N ILE A 480 -4.05 -20.99 20.01
CA ILE A 480 -4.44 -22.39 20.08
C ILE A 480 -5.94 -22.46 19.83
N ASP A 481 -6.34 -22.91 18.65
CA ASP A 481 -7.73 -22.95 18.20
C ASP A 481 -8.46 -21.60 18.40
N GLY A 482 -9.44 -21.55 19.30
CA GLY A 482 -10.19 -20.33 19.63
C GLY A 482 -9.65 -19.53 20.81
N MET A 483 -8.48 -19.91 21.34
CA MET A 483 -7.87 -19.28 22.53
C MET A 483 -6.61 -18.54 22.20
N ILE A 484 -6.34 -17.50 22.97
CA ILE A 484 -5.07 -16.76 22.95
C ILE A 484 -4.53 -16.72 24.38
N VAL A 485 -3.37 -17.31 24.60
CA VAL A 485 -2.66 -17.21 25.87
C VAL A 485 -1.62 -16.13 25.76
N CYS A 486 -1.75 -15.11 26.63
CA CYS A 486 -0.86 -13.94 26.65
C CYS A 486 0.08 -14.05 27.85
N LEU A 487 1.39 -13.97 27.64
CA LEU A 487 2.38 -14.01 28.70
C LEU A 487 3.31 -12.79 28.60
N GLY A 488 3.67 -12.28 29.78
CA GLY A 488 4.67 -11.23 29.94
C GLY A 488 5.58 -11.53 31.11
N SER A 489 6.88 -11.29 30.95
CA SER A 489 7.86 -11.41 32.03
C SER A 489 8.98 -10.39 31.90
N ASP A 490 9.83 -10.30 32.92
CA ASP A 490 11.01 -9.43 32.94
C ASP A 490 10.65 -7.97 32.55
N ILE A 491 9.52 -7.50 33.10
CA ILE A 491 9.05 -6.14 32.87
C ILE A 491 9.81 -5.22 33.83
N GLU A 492 10.65 -4.38 33.25
CA GLU A 492 11.53 -3.49 34.03
C GLU A 492 11.72 -2.14 33.34
N ASN A 493 11.93 -1.09 34.13
CA ASN A 493 12.39 0.21 33.67
C ASN A 493 12.88 1.03 34.89
N THR A 494 13.54 2.15 34.61
CA THR A 494 14.03 3.09 35.66
C THR A 494 13.09 4.27 35.89
N ASN A 495 11.93 4.32 35.24
CA ASN A 495 10.97 5.39 35.44
C ASN A 495 10.26 5.19 36.79
N THR A 496 10.40 6.16 37.68
CA THR A 496 9.74 6.17 39.01
C THR A 496 8.59 7.15 39.09
N GLU A 497 8.37 7.94 38.04
CA GLU A 497 7.35 9.00 38.01
C GLU A 497 6.02 8.50 37.44
N PHE A 498 6.08 7.67 36.40
CA PHE A 498 4.90 7.21 35.68
C PHE A 498 4.71 5.69 35.78
N PRO A 499 3.47 5.20 35.87
CA PRO A 499 3.21 3.77 36.01
C PRO A 499 3.55 2.99 34.74
N THR A 500 3.97 1.74 34.90
CA THR A 500 4.07 0.77 33.83
C THR A 500 2.81 -0.05 33.78
N GLU A 501 2.15 -0.07 32.62
CA GLU A 501 0.85 -0.71 32.43
C GLU A 501 0.92 -1.76 31.32
N THR A 502 0.17 -2.86 31.47
CA THR A 502 -0.13 -3.79 30.38
C THR A 502 -1.59 -3.64 30.02
N THR A 503 -1.87 -3.20 28.80
CA THR A 503 -3.23 -2.98 28.32
C THR A 503 -3.84 -4.28 27.80
N ILE A 504 -4.92 -4.72 28.38
CA ILE A 504 -5.65 -5.91 27.93
C ILE A 504 -6.51 -5.55 26.73
N PHE A 505 -7.31 -4.49 26.82
CA PHE A 505 -8.13 -3.99 25.73
C PHE A 505 -8.40 -2.48 25.87
N GLN A 506 -8.72 -1.86 24.76
CA GLN A 506 -9.29 -0.52 24.69
C GLN A 506 -10.35 -0.52 23.59
N LEU A 507 -11.57 -0.09 23.91
CA LEU A 507 -12.70 -0.10 22.99
C LEU A 507 -13.39 1.27 22.97
N ALA A 508 -13.83 1.70 21.80
CA ALA A 508 -14.66 2.87 21.64
C ALA A 508 -16.06 2.58 22.23
N VAL A 509 -16.56 3.49 23.04
CA VAL A 509 -17.93 3.43 23.60
C VAL A 509 -18.83 4.24 22.69
N THR A 510 -19.73 3.55 21.99
CA THR A 510 -20.68 4.19 21.06
C THR A 510 -21.99 4.62 21.73
N ASP A 511 -22.32 3.99 22.86
CA ASP A 511 -23.51 4.34 23.66
C ASP A 511 -23.12 4.56 25.12
N LYS A 512 -23.30 5.78 25.62
CA LYS A 512 -23.03 6.16 27.01
C LYS A 512 -24.06 5.63 28.01
N ALA A 513 -25.18 5.12 27.54
CA ALA A 513 -26.28 4.63 28.38
C ALA A 513 -26.27 3.11 28.61
N GLY A 514 -25.39 2.38 27.88
CA GLY A 514 -25.29 0.92 28.03
C GLY A 514 -24.60 0.52 29.34
N PRO A 515 -25.03 -0.57 30.01
CA PRO A 515 -24.34 -1.08 31.19
C PRO A 515 -22.94 -1.60 30.77
N VAL A 516 -21.92 -1.10 31.44
CA VAL A 516 -20.56 -1.66 31.31
C VAL A 516 -20.52 -2.89 32.23
N SER A 517 -20.50 -4.08 31.65
CA SER A 517 -20.25 -5.31 32.42
C SER A 517 -18.75 -5.56 32.46
N TYR A 518 -18.16 -5.53 33.63
CA TYR A 518 -16.78 -6.00 33.85
C TYR A 518 -16.80 -7.46 34.30
N THR A 519 -16.09 -8.31 33.59
CA THR A 519 -15.69 -9.58 34.16
C THR A 519 -14.41 -9.33 34.94
N HIS A 520 -14.47 -9.37 36.26
CA HIS A 520 -13.30 -9.23 37.11
C HIS A 520 -12.37 -10.44 36.91
N LEU A 521 -11.19 -10.22 36.34
CA LEU A 521 -10.06 -11.10 36.53
C LEU A 521 -9.36 -10.69 37.83
N THR A 522 -9.58 -11.41 38.92
CA THR A 522 -8.72 -11.35 40.09
C THR A 522 -7.42 -12.06 39.70
N LEU A 523 -6.35 -11.30 39.54
CA LEU A 523 -5.00 -11.87 39.54
C LEU A 523 -4.63 -12.21 40.98
N PRO A 524 -4.03 -13.37 41.26
CA PRO A 524 -3.57 -13.74 42.59
C PRO A 524 -2.45 -12.83 43.08
#